data_b756b0988f39588cf4233c66fc9395fb
#
_entry.id   b756b0988f39588cf4233c66fc9395fb
#
_cell.length_a   1.000
_cell.length_b   1.000
_cell.length_c   1.000
_cell.angle_alpha   90.00
_cell.angle_beta   90.00
_cell.angle_gamma   90.00
#
_symmetry.space_group_name_H-M   'P 1'
#
loop_
_entity.id
_entity.type
_entity.pdbx_description
1 polymer ?
#
loop_
_entity_poly.entity_id
_entity_poly.type
_entity_poly.pdbx_seq_one_letter_code
_entity_poly.pdbx_strand_id
1 'polypeptide(L)'
;EMSASLVGSEMCIRDSKEDFHIHHGKMVEGTMRYFAEKLGYGDEVDFWGTVGLLHDIDFEMWPEEHCKKAPELLREAGIDERMIHAVVCHGYGLCSDVEPEHEMEKVLFACDELTGLIGAAALMRPSKSCKDMELKSLKKKFKDKRFAAGCDREVIIKGAQMLGWELDELLNETLEAMKTCEDA
;
A
#
# COMPACT_ATOMS: atom_id res chain seq x y z
N GLU A 1 -23.33 14.15 -3.41
CA GLU A 1 -21.90 13.91 -3.68
C GLU A 1 -21.55 12.55 -3.07
N MET A 2 -21.05 11.62 -3.88
CA MET A 2 -20.50 10.35 -3.37
C MET A 2 -19.21 10.64 -2.61
N SER A 3 -18.98 9.93 -1.50
CA SER A 3 -17.70 10.08 -0.78
C SER A 3 -16.54 9.57 -1.63
N ALA A 4 -15.34 10.13 -1.45
CA ALA A 4 -14.13 9.68 -2.16
C ALA A 4 -13.87 8.17 -1.99
N SER A 5 -14.17 7.63 -0.80
CA SER A 5 -14.08 6.19 -0.49
C SER A 5 -15.02 5.33 -1.36
N LEU A 6 -16.25 5.78 -1.60
CA LEU A 6 -17.20 5.03 -2.44
C LEU A 6 -16.76 5.03 -3.91
N VAL A 7 -16.34 6.19 -4.42
CA VAL A 7 -15.80 6.32 -5.79
C VAL A 7 -14.57 5.44 -5.96
N GLY A 8 -13.66 5.45 -4.99
CA GLY A 8 -12.46 4.61 -4.99
C GLY A 8 -12.78 3.13 -5.05
N SER A 9 -13.71 2.65 -4.23
CA SER A 9 -14.12 1.24 -4.21
C SER A 9 -14.77 0.81 -5.53
N GLU A 10 -15.64 1.66 -6.12
CA GLU A 10 -16.26 1.37 -7.41
C GLU A 10 -15.23 1.31 -8.55
N MET A 11 -14.25 2.19 -8.57
CA MET A 11 -13.18 2.19 -9.56
C MET A 11 -12.32 0.93 -9.44
N CYS A 12 -11.86 0.59 -8.24
CA CYS A 12 -11.03 -0.59 -8.01
C CYS A 12 -11.74 -1.86 -8.49
N ILE A 13 -13.02 -2.07 -8.12
CA ILE A 13 -13.82 -3.23 -8.54
C ILE A 13 -14.05 -3.25 -10.04
N ARG A 14 -14.25 -2.08 -10.68
CA ARG A 14 -14.51 -1.99 -12.12
C ARG A 14 -13.28 -2.35 -12.95
N ASP A 15 -12.13 -1.87 -12.54
CA ASP A 15 -10.91 -1.87 -13.36
C ASP A 15 -9.94 -3.01 -12.99
N SER A 16 -10.03 -3.57 -11.78
CA SER A 16 -9.31 -4.78 -11.38
C SER A 16 -10.22 -6.01 -11.43
N LYS A 17 -9.78 -7.06 -12.11
CA LYS A 17 -10.54 -8.31 -12.31
C LYS A 17 -9.94 -9.50 -11.56
N GLU A 18 -8.66 -9.42 -11.23
CA GLU A 18 -7.99 -10.47 -10.48
C GLU A 18 -8.19 -10.27 -8.99
N ASP A 19 -8.70 -11.27 -8.30
CA ASP A 19 -8.94 -11.26 -6.85
C ASP A 19 -7.69 -10.85 -6.06
N PHE A 20 -6.51 -11.17 -6.57
CA PHE A 20 -5.25 -10.80 -5.94
C PHE A 20 -5.03 -9.29 -5.86
N HIS A 21 -5.26 -8.54 -6.96
CA HIS A 21 -5.08 -7.09 -6.98
C HIS A 21 -6.10 -6.38 -6.09
N ILE A 22 -7.37 -6.84 -6.14
CA ILE A 22 -8.41 -6.30 -5.26
C ILE A 22 -8.06 -6.56 -3.79
N HIS A 23 -7.59 -7.76 -3.47
CA HIS A 23 -7.20 -8.11 -2.11
C HIS A 23 -6.00 -7.26 -1.64
N HIS A 24 -4.97 -7.12 -2.48
CA HIS A 24 -3.81 -6.26 -2.17
C HIS A 24 -4.24 -4.81 -1.93
N GLY A 25 -5.03 -4.22 -2.83
CA GLY A 25 -5.55 -2.87 -2.66
C GLY A 25 -6.31 -2.66 -1.35
N LYS A 26 -7.15 -3.63 -0.95
CA LYS A 26 -7.85 -3.59 0.34
C LYS A 26 -6.93 -3.71 1.55
N MET A 27 -5.89 -4.52 1.47
CA MET A 27 -4.89 -4.61 2.54
C MET A 27 -4.09 -3.32 2.69
N VAL A 28 -3.72 -2.68 1.56
CA VAL A 28 -3.06 -1.37 1.59
C VAL A 28 -4.03 -0.29 2.09
N GLU A 29 -5.31 -0.30 1.67
CA GLU A 29 -6.36 0.58 2.20
C GLU A 29 -6.42 0.51 3.73
N GLY A 30 -6.58 -0.70 4.30
CA GLY A 30 -6.67 -0.89 5.74
C GLY A 30 -5.39 -0.45 6.47
N THR A 31 -4.23 -0.75 5.88
CA THR A 31 -2.93 -0.31 6.41
C THR A 31 -2.83 1.22 6.43
N MET A 32 -3.23 1.89 5.38
CA MET A 32 -3.22 3.36 5.31
C MET A 32 -4.18 4.00 6.31
N ARG A 33 -5.38 3.43 6.50
CA ARG A 33 -6.33 3.87 7.53
C ARG A 33 -5.74 3.77 8.94
N TYR A 34 -5.11 2.64 9.26
CA TYR A 34 -4.43 2.44 10.53
C TYR A 34 -3.37 3.52 10.80
N PHE A 35 -2.53 3.79 9.80
CA PHE A 35 -1.48 4.81 9.94
C PHE A 35 -2.04 6.22 10.03
N ALA A 36 -3.11 6.55 9.32
CA ALA A 36 -3.78 7.84 9.44
C ALA A 36 -4.22 8.10 10.88
N GLU A 37 -4.89 7.15 11.52
CA GLU A 37 -5.29 7.26 12.92
C GLU A 37 -4.08 7.36 13.86
N LYS A 38 -3.10 6.47 13.67
CA LYS A 38 -1.91 6.40 14.51
C LYS A 38 -1.05 7.66 14.49
N LEU A 39 -0.92 8.28 13.32
CA LEU A 39 -0.09 9.47 13.10
C LEU A 39 -0.84 10.78 13.36
N GLY A 40 -2.11 10.71 13.79
CA GLY A 40 -2.89 11.89 14.17
C GLY A 40 -3.67 12.55 13.02
N TYR A 41 -3.84 11.85 11.90
CA TYR A 41 -4.64 12.29 10.74
C TYR A 41 -6.05 11.70 10.76
N GLY A 42 -6.69 11.64 11.93
CA GLY A 42 -8.01 11.04 12.10
C GLY A 42 -9.10 11.63 11.20
N ASP A 43 -9.01 12.91 10.85
CA ASP A 43 -9.94 13.57 9.95
C ASP A 43 -9.73 13.20 8.46
N GLU A 44 -8.60 12.57 8.13
CA GLU A 44 -8.23 12.17 6.76
C GLU A 44 -8.19 10.64 6.55
N VAL A 45 -8.70 9.84 7.47
CA VAL A 45 -8.66 8.35 7.41
C VAL A 45 -9.23 7.82 6.10
N ASP A 46 -10.36 8.37 5.65
CA ASP A 46 -10.98 7.97 4.38
C ASP A 46 -10.13 8.35 3.16
N PHE A 47 -9.46 9.51 3.22
CA PHE A 47 -8.58 9.95 2.14
C PHE A 47 -7.35 9.03 2.03
N TRP A 48 -6.69 8.77 3.17
CA TRP A 48 -5.54 7.85 3.21
C TRP A 48 -5.91 6.44 2.73
N GLY A 49 -7.05 5.92 3.19
CA GLY A 49 -7.54 4.61 2.77
C GLY A 49 -7.81 4.56 1.27
N THR A 50 -8.48 5.59 0.71
CA THR A 50 -8.78 5.65 -0.72
C THR A 50 -7.50 5.72 -1.56
N VAL A 51 -6.49 6.47 -1.14
CA VAL A 51 -5.17 6.48 -1.81
C VAL A 51 -4.57 5.08 -1.81
N GLY A 52 -4.59 4.38 -0.67
CA GLY A 52 -4.10 3.01 -0.57
C GLY A 52 -4.85 2.02 -1.45
N LEU A 53 -6.19 2.16 -1.56
CA LEU A 53 -7.01 1.30 -2.42
C LEU A 53 -6.71 1.50 -3.91
N LEU A 54 -6.39 2.73 -4.31
CA LEU A 54 -6.25 3.11 -5.73
C LEU A 54 -4.80 3.14 -6.22
N HIS A 55 -3.80 2.88 -5.37
CA HIS A 55 -2.40 3.07 -5.74
C HIS A 55 -2.01 2.29 -7.00
N ASP A 56 -2.53 1.09 -7.16
CA ASP A 56 -2.26 0.16 -8.27
C ASP A 56 -3.36 0.13 -9.35
N ILE A 57 -4.18 1.19 -9.47
CA ILE A 57 -5.37 1.20 -10.35
C ILE A 57 -5.05 0.88 -11.82
N ASP A 58 -3.85 1.15 -12.27
CA ASP A 58 -3.40 0.90 -13.65
C ASP A 58 -2.55 -0.37 -13.81
N PHE A 59 -2.11 -0.99 -12.70
CA PHE A 59 -1.11 -2.06 -12.75
C PHE A 59 -1.58 -3.31 -13.52
N GLU A 60 -2.80 -3.76 -13.29
CA GLU A 60 -3.32 -4.99 -13.94
C GLU A 60 -3.45 -4.83 -15.45
N MET A 61 -3.95 -3.69 -15.92
CA MET A 61 -4.25 -3.47 -17.33
C MET A 61 -3.06 -2.88 -18.12
N TRP A 62 -2.19 -2.13 -17.44
CA TRP A 62 -1.05 -1.45 -18.06
C TRP A 62 0.24 -1.60 -17.24
N PRO A 63 0.73 -2.83 -17.00
CA PRO A 63 1.90 -3.06 -16.14
C PRO A 63 3.17 -2.34 -16.62
N GLU A 64 3.34 -2.20 -17.94
CA GLU A 64 4.48 -1.48 -18.53
C GLU A 64 4.34 0.06 -18.46
N GLU A 65 3.15 0.53 -18.16
CA GLU A 65 2.83 1.96 -18.02
C GLU A 65 2.34 2.28 -16.60
N HIS A 66 2.67 1.43 -15.63
CA HIS A 66 2.32 1.61 -14.23
C HIS A 66 2.78 2.99 -13.71
N CYS A 67 1.96 3.62 -12.89
CA CYS A 67 2.05 5.02 -12.44
C CYS A 67 1.91 6.09 -13.53
N LYS A 68 1.98 5.73 -14.83
CA LYS A 68 1.83 6.68 -15.95
C LYS A 68 0.39 6.78 -16.44
N LYS A 69 -0.35 5.66 -16.37
CA LYS A 69 -1.77 5.62 -16.72
C LYS A 69 -2.70 6.05 -15.59
N ALA A 70 -2.31 5.84 -14.34
CA ALA A 70 -3.09 6.20 -13.17
C ALA A 70 -3.60 7.67 -13.21
N PRO A 71 -2.79 8.70 -13.55
CA PRO A 71 -3.30 10.07 -13.62
C PRO A 71 -4.45 10.30 -14.59
N GLU A 72 -4.40 9.64 -15.76
CA GLU A 72 -5.46 9.74 -16.76
C GLU A 72 -6.77 9.15 -16.23
N LEU A 73 -6.70 7.92 -15.72
CA LEU A 73 -7.85 7.21 -15.16
C LEU A 73 -8.49 7.96 -13.98
N LEU A 74 -7.66 8.46 -13.07
CA LEU A 74 -8.14 9.16 -11.87
C LEU A 74 -8.76 10.52 -12.22
N ARG A 75 -8.20 11.27 -13.19
CA ARG A 75 -8.81 12.53 -13.67
C ARG A 75 -10.14 12.30 -14.37
N GLU A 76 -10.25 11.25 -15.20
CA GLU A 76 -11.52 10.88 -15.84
C GLU A 76 -12.61 10.54 -14.81
N ALA A 77 -12.21 9.98 -13.66
CA ALA A 77 -13.10 9.71 -12.54
C ALA A 77 -13.40 10.94 -11.65
N GLY A 78 -12.78 12.09 -11.94
CA GLY A 78 -12.99 13.33 -11.17
C GLY A 78 -12.26 13.36 -9.84
N ILE A 79 -11.20 12.55 -9.69
CA ILE A 79 -10.35 12.52 -8.50
C ILE A 79 -9.43 13.76 -8.49
N ASP A 80 -9.21 14.33 -7.31
CA ASP A 80 -8.40 15.54 -7.16
C ASP A 80 -6.89 15.27 -7.33
N GLU A 81 -6.15 16.34 -7.68
CA GLU A 81 -4.71 16.24 -7.98
C GLU A 81 -3.86 15.85 -6.75
N ARG A 82 -4.31 16.12 -5.51
CA ARG A 82 -3.61 15.70 -4.30
C ARG A 82 -3.60 14.16 -4.19
N MET A 83 -4.74 13.53 -4.48
CA MET A 83 -4.85 12.07 -4.48
C MET A 83 -4.06 11.47 -5.64
N ILE A 84 -4.11 12.08 -6.83
CA ILE A 84 -3.36 11.63 -8.01
C ILE A 84 -1.85 11.69 -7.72
N HIS A 85 -1.36 12.77 -7.13
CA HIS A 85 0.04 12.88 -6.73
C HIS A 85 0.43 11.77 -5.76
N ALA A 86 -0.38 11.52 -4.73
CA ALA A 86 -0.15 10.48 -3.74
C ALA A 86 -0.12 9.08 -4.36
N VAL A 87 -1.02 8.79 -5.31
CA VAL A 87 -1.01 7.52 -6.04
C VAL A 87 0.26 7.38 -6.87
N VAL A 88 0.64 8.40 -7.64
CA VAL A 88 1.79 8.31 -8.56
C VAL A 88 3.14 8.21 -7.83
N CYS A 89 3.27 8.87 -6.67
CA CYS A 89 4.54 8.90 -5.95
C CYS A 89 4.91 7.58 -5.26
N HIS A 90 3.97 6.60 -5.13
CA HIS A 90 4.33 5.29 -4.56
C HIS A 90 5.36 4.54 -5.43
N GLY A 91 5.37 4.80 -6.74
CA GLY A 91 6.34 4.23 -7.68
C GLY A 91 7.68 4.98 -7.77
N TYR A 92 7.97 5.91 -6.86
CA TYR A 92 9.17 6.75 -6.92
C TYR A 92 10.48 5.97 -7.02
N GLY A 93 11.22 6.25 -8.10
CA GLY A 93 12.49 5.60 -8.40
C GLY A 93 12.38 4.24 -9.06
N LEU A 94 11.16 3.70 -9.27
CA LEU A 94 10.89 2.47 -10.03
C LEU A 94 10.19 2.78 -11.36
N CYS A 95 8.99 3.33 -11.30
CA CYS A 95 8.15 3.63 -12.46
C CYS A 95 7.72 5.11 -12.52
N SER A 96 8.04 5.90 -11.50
CA SER A 96 7.73 7.32 -11.37
C SER A 96 8.94 8.12 -10.90
N ASP A 97 9.05 9.37 -11.36
CA ASP A 97 10.03 10.36 -10.86
C ASP A 97 9.41 11.33 -9.82
N VAL A 98 8.14 11.11 -9.45
CA VAL A 98 7.42 11.94 -8.48
C VAL A 98 7.81 11.51 -7.07
N GLU A 99 8.46 12.42 -6.34
CA GLU A 99 8.96 12.13 -4.99
C GLU A 99 7.85 12.25 -3.93
N PRO A 100 7.75 11.33 -2.96
CA PRO A 100 6.83 11.46 -1.83
C PRO A 100 7.19 12.66 -0.95
N GLU A 101 6.25 13.61 -0.81
CA GLU A 101 6.44 14.84 -0.02
C GLU A 101 5.71 14.76 1.32
N HIS A 102 4.43 14.42 1.28
CA HIS A 102 3.58 14.33 2.47
C HIS A 102 3.85 13.03 3.26
N GLU A 103 3.62 13.06 4.58
CA GLU A 103 3.81 11.87 5.43
C GLU A 103 2.98 10.66 4.97
N MET A 104 1.73 10.90 4.53
CA MET A 104 0.88 9.88 3.91
C MET A 104 1.55 9.18 2.72
N GLU A 105 2.16 9.94 1.84
CA GLU A 105 2.83 9.44 0.64
C GLU A 105 4.07 8.60 0.99
N LYS A 106 4.82 9.06 2.01
CA LYS A 106 5.97 8.31 2.54
C LYS A 106 5.54 7.01 3.21
N VAL A 107 4.39 7.01 3.89
CA VAL A 107 3.80 5.80 4.47
C VAL A 107 3.39 4.83 3.36
N LEU A 108 2.68 5.28 2.33
CA LEU A 108 2.31 4.43 1.21
C LEU A 108 3.55 3.83 0.54
N PHE A 109 4.52 4.65 0.18
CA PHE A 109 5.79 4.23 -0.42
C PHE A 109 6.53 3.18 0.43
N ALA A 110 6.52 3.34 1.77
CA ALA A 110 7.18 2.43 2.70
C ALA A 110 6.44 1.11 2.90
N CYS A 111 5.09 1.12 2.85
CA CYS A 111 4.26 0.01 3.25
C CYS A 111 3.78 -0.87 2.10
N ASP A 112 3.69 -0.36 0.88
CA ASP A 112 3.16 -1.08 -0.27
C ASP A 112 3.88 -2.42 -0.48
N GLU A 113 5.15 -2.41 -0.81
CA GLU A 113 5.99 -3.60 -0.98
C GLU A 113 6.03 -4.49 0.29
N LEU A 114 5.95 -3.87 1.47
CA LEU A 114 5.96 -4.58 2.73
C LEU A 114 4.64 -5.32 2.99
N THR A 115 3.50 -4.77 2.60
CA THR A 115 2.21 -5.47 2.69
C THR A 115 2.20 -6.71 1.81
N GLY A 116 2.75 -6.63 0.60
CA GLY A 116 2.93 -7.77 -0.30
C GLY A 116 3.81 -8.87 0.33
N LEU A 117 4.91 -8.49 0.96
CA LEU A 117 5.80 -9.43 1.65
C LEU A 117 5.14 -10.08 2.86
N ILE A 118 4.39 -9.33 3.67
CA ILE A 118 3.64 -9.86 4.83
C ILE A 118 2.53 -10.80 4.34
N GLY A 119 1.77 -10.42 3.31
CA GLY A 119 0.74 -11.26 2.71
C GLY A 119 1.28 -12.59 2.20
N ALA A 120 2.40 -12.55 1.46
CA ALA A 120 3.08 -13.77 1.02
C ALA A 120 3.54 -14.65 2.20
N ALA A 121 4.02 -14.03 3.28
CA ALA A 121 4.41 -14.76 4.49
C ALA A 121 3.21 -15.38 5.21
N ALA A 122 2.07 -14.68 5.26
CA ALA A 122 0.82 -15.17 5.83
C ALA A 122 0.32 -16.40 5.08
N LEU A 123 0.30 -16.38 3.75
CA LEU A 123 -0.14 -17.50 2.90
C LEU A 123 0.67 -18.79 3.12
N MET A 124 1.94 -18.69 3.54
CA MET A 124 2.76 -19.86 3.85
C MET A 124 2.53 -20.44 5.26
N ARG A 125 1.77 -19.76 6.10
CA ARG A 125 1.45 -20.25 7.44
C ARG A 125 0.31 -21.26 7.39
N PRO A 126 0.22 -22.20 8.35
CA PRO A 126 -0.94 -23.09 8.46
C PRO A 126 -2.27 -22.34 8.62
N SER A 127 -2.25 -21.21 9.34
CA SER A 127 -3.39 -20.32 9.57
C SER A 127 -3.83 -19.55 8.31
N LYS A 128 -2.94 -19.40 7.31
CA LYS A 128 -3.14 -18.51 6.16
C LYS A 128 -3.38 -17.05 6.56
N SER A 129 -2.92 -16.63 7.73
CA SER A 129 -3.20 -15.36 8.38
C SER A 129 -1.91 -14.71 8.91
N CYS A 130 -1.90 -13.36 8.95
CA CYS A 130 -0.83 -12.62 9.60
C CYS A 130 -1.08 -12.44 11.12
N LYS A 131 -2.28 -12.72 11.62
CA LYS A 131 -2.67 -12.50 13.03
C LYS A 131 -1.78 -13.22 14.04
N ASP A 132 -1.32 -14.41 13.72
CA ASP A 132 -0.41 -15.20 14.57
C ASP A 132 1.07 -15.00 14.21
N MET A 133 1.37 -14.04 13.31
CA MET A 133 2.75 -13.75 12.91
C MET A 133 3.45 -12.83 13.91
N GLU A 134 4.65 -13.24 14.30
CA GLU A 134 5.53 -12.44 15.14
C GLU A 134 6.56 -11.66 14.31
N LEU A 135 6.95 -10.48 14.76
CA LEU A 135 7.99 -9.66 14.13
C LEU A 135 9.27 -10.46 13.82
N LYS A 136 9.69 -11.35 14.74
CA LYS A 136 10.87 -12.21 14.53
C LYS A 136 10.74 -13.08 13.28
N SER A 137 9.55 -13.61 13.03
CA SER A 137 9.26 -14.43 11.85
C SER A 137 9.29 -13.58 10.57
N LEU A 138 8.68 -12.40 10.60
CA LEU A 138 8.69 -11.43 9.50
C LEU A 138 10.12 -11.00 9.15
N LYS A 139 10.93 -10.63 10.15
CA LYS A 139 12.35 -10.27 9.97
C LYS A 139 13.17 -11.38 9.28
N LYS A 140 12.89 -12.65 9.59
CA LYS A 140 13.53 -13.78 8.92
C LYS A 140 13.13 -13.84 7.44
N LYS A 141 11.85 -13.63 7.13
CA LYS A 141 11.36 -13.58 5.75
C LYS A 141 11.89 -12.37 4.97
N PHE A 142 11.96 -11.21 5.61
CA PHE A 142 12.54 -10.01 5.02
C PHE A 142 14.01 -10.20 4.59
N LYS A 143 14.82 -10.90 5.41
CA LYS A 143 16.23 -11.19 5.12
C LYS A 143 16.42 -12.23 4.01
N ASP A 144 15.46 -13.10 3.77
CA ASP A 144 15.54 -14.09 2.68
C ASP A 144 15.14 -13.44 1.34
N LYS A 145 16.14 -13.01 0.57
CA LYS A 145 15.92 -12.35 -0.72
C LYS A 145 15.25 -13.22 -1.79
N ARG A 146 15.18 -14.53 -1.58
CA ARG A 146 14.47 -15.45 -2.51
C ARG A 146 12.98 -15.54 -2.18
N PHE A 147 12.63 -15.24 -0.93
CA PHE A 147 11.25 -15.21 -0.49
C PHE A 147 10.59 -13.92 -0.97
N ALA A 148 9.40 -14.01 -1.59
CA ALA A 148 8.68 -12.87 -2.18
C ALA A 148 9.66 -11.94 -2.96
N ALA A 149 10.35 -12.51 -3.95
CA ALA A 149 11.42 -11.83 -4.67
C ALA A 149 10.93 -10.64 -5.50
N GLY A 150 9.61 -10.56 -5.76
CA GLY A 150 8.97 -9.40 -6.39
C GLY A 150 8.86 -8.18 -5.47
N CYS A 151 8.91 -8.35 -4.15
CA CYS A 151 8.87 -7.23 -3.22
C CYS A 151 10.27 -6.61 -3.06
N ASP A 152 10.42 -5.33 -3.38
CA ASP A 152 11.71 -4.64 -3.33
C ASP A 152 12.05 -4.18 -1.90
N ARG A 153 13.07 -4.82 -1.29
CA ARG A 153 13.54 -4.50 0.07
C ARG A 153 14.22 -3.14 0.17
N GLU A 154 14.82 -2.67 -0.91
CA GLU A 154 15.47 -1.36 -0.90
C GLU A 154 14.43 -0.23 -0.86
N VAL A 155 13.28 -0.41 -1.51
CA VAL A 155 12.13 0.49 -1.39
C VAL A 155 11.64 0.56 0.06
N ILE A 156 11.46 -0.60 0.71
CA ILE A 156 11.03 -0.67 2.12
C ILE A 156 12.03 0.04 3.04
N ILE A 157 13.34 -0.21 2.86
CA ILE A 157 14.40 0.44 3.66
C ILE A 157 14.41 1.94 3.41
N LYS A 158 14.32 2.38 2.14
CA LYS A 158 14.25 3.79 1.77
C LYS A 158 13.02 4.48 2.36
N GLY A 159 11.87 3.79 2.35
CA GLY A 159 10.63 4.28 2.95
C GLY A 159 10.77 4.50 4.46
N ALA A 160 11.37 3.56 5.19
CA ALA A 160 11.67 3.73 6.62
C ALA A 160 12.55 4.98 6.86
N GLN A 161 13.59 5.16 6.04
CA GLN A 161 14.47 6.34 6.12
C GLN A 161 13.73 7.65 5.84
N MET A 162 12.82 7.69 4.86
CA MET A 162 12.00 8.86 4.54
C MET A 162 11.07 9.27 5.68
N LEU A 163 10.57 8.28 6.44
CA LEU A 163 9.75 8.48 7.63
C LEU A 163 10.58 8.81 8.89
N GLY A 164 11.91 8.65 8.84
CA GLY A 164 12.77 8.76 10.02
C GLY A 164 12.59 7.63 11.02
N TRP A 165 12.11 6.47 10.57
CA TRP A 165 11.84 5.29 11.40
C TRP A 165 12.96 4.26 11.26
N GLU A 166 13.16 3.48 12.33
CA GLU A 166 13.95 2.27 12.23
C GLU A 166 13.22 1.21 11.40
N LEU A 167 13.97 0.41 10.65
CA LEU A 167 13.37 -0.66 9.83
C LEU A 167 12.51 -1.62 10.66
N ASP A 168 12.96 -1.98 11.87
CA ASP A 168 12.22 -2.86 12.77
C ASP A 168 10.88 -2.24 13.21
N GLU A 169 10.84 -0.94 13.37
CA GLU A 169 9.62 -0.18 13.66
C GLU A 169 8.64 -0.25 12.50
N LEU A 170 9.09 0.06 11.27
CA LEU A 170 8.25 -0.05 10.08
C LEU A 170 7.69 -1.47 9.90
N LEU A 171 8.54 -2.50 10.04
CA LEU A 171 8.12 -3.90 9.93
C LEU A 171 7.05 -4.27 10.97
N ASN A 172 7.24 -3.82 12.22
CA ASN A 172 6.31 -4.10 13.31
C ASN A 172 4.97 -3.38 13.10
N GLU A 173 5.02 -2.09 12.81
CA GLU A 173 3.81 -1.27 12.68
C GLU A 173 2.97 -1.68 11.47
N THR A 174 3.59 -2.00 10.34
CA THR A 174 2.87 -2.51 9.17
C THR A 174 2.26 -3.88 9.45
N LEU A 175 2.97 -4.76 10.17
CA LEU A 175 2.41 -6.05 10.59
C LEU A 175 1.19 -5.87 11.50
N GLU A 176 1.26 -4.98 12.49
CA GLU A 176 0.12 -4.69 13.37
C GLU A 176 -1.06 -4.07 12.60
N ALA A 177 -0.78 -3.15 11.68
CA ALA A 177 -1.81 -2.60 10.79
C ALA A 177 -2.55 -3.71 10.01
N MET A 178 -1.81 -4.61 9.37
CA MET A 178 -2.39 -5.71 8.61
C MET A 178 -3.20 -6.68 9.48
N LYS A 179 -2.77 -6.94 10.72
CA LYS A 179 -3.56 -7.76 11.67
C LYS A 179 -4.92 -7.16 11.99
N THR A 180 -5.02 -5.83 12.00
CA THR A 180 -6.30 -5.16 12.30
C THR A 180 -7.27 -5.17 11.14
N CYS A 181 -6.78 -5.20 9.89
CA CYS A 181 -7.62 -5.11 8.69
C CYS A 181 -7.80 -6.45 7.92
N GLU A 182 -7.20 -7.55 8.37
CA GLU A 182 -7.25 -8.84 7.66
C GLU A 182 -8.66 -9.42 7.49
N ASP A 183 -9.62 -9.02 8.33
CA ASP A 183 -11.01 -9.49 8.27
C ASP A 183 -11.97 -8.42 7.68
N ALA A 184 -11.47 -7.29 7.19
CA ALA A 184 -12.28 -6.15 6.74
C ALA A 184 -12.79 -6.28 5.29
#